data_b2b43949406f94d3e3db0971dd132c05
#
_entry.id   b2b43949406f94d3e3db0971dd132c05
#
_cell.length_a   1.000
_cell.length_b   1.000
_cell.length_c   1.000
_cell.angle_alpha   90.00
_cell.angle_beta   90.00
_cell.angle_gamma   90.00
#
_symmetry.space_group_name_H-M   'P 1'
#
loop_
_entity.id
_entity.type
_entity.pdbx_description
1 polymer ?
#
loop_
_entity_poly.entity_id
_entity_poly.type
_entity_poly.pdbx_seq_one_letter_code
_entity_poly.pdbx_strand_id
1 'polypeptide(L)'
;MTEITCKLLVIGAGPGGYVCAIRAGQLGIDTVIVESTKLGGSCLNVGCIPSKAMIHVAEEFEKAAEAAAGKTPFGLTAAEPKLDLKQAVAWKDGIVQRLNNGVAGLLRKAKVKIVHGKARFRDGKTVVVETETGPKTIQAEAIVIATGSAPVELPFLPFGGNVISSTGALALTEVPKRLVVVGGGYIGLELGTAFAKLGAKVTVVEAQDKILPLYDAELTGPISKRLTALGVEVLLGAKALGPTPKGGAQKGDGLRIETADGKERSLPADKILVTVGRKPVTDGLGLENLVLDMDGRFIRIGERCETAMRGIYAIGDVTGEPMLAHRAMAQGEMVAEIVAGLPRAWDKRGIAAICFTDPEIVSVGLSPDEAKRAGHELKIGQFPFAANGRAMTRHGEAGFVRVVAQAGSELVLGIQAVGQGVSELSAAFGLAVEMGATLQDIAGTIHAHPTLGEAFPEAAMKALGHALHI
;
A
#
# COMPACT_ATOMS: atom_id res chain seq x y z
N MET A 1 -23.94 -32.43 6.40
CA MET A 1 -23.36 -31.12 6.12
C MET A 1 -24.19 -30.05 6.82
N THR A 2 -23.59 -29.17 7.57
CA THR A 2 -24.34 -28.06 8.21
C THR A 2 -24.67 -27.03 7.13
N GLU A 3 -25.95 -26.75 6.95
CA GLU A 3 -26.44 -25.76 6.00
C GLU A 3 -26.69 -24.42 6.72
N ILE A 4 -26.21 -23.34 6.13
CA ILE A 4 -26.36 -21.96 6.61
C ILE A 4 -27.00 -21.16 5.50
N THR A 5 -28.05 -20.41 5.82
CA THR A 5 -28.65 -19.42 4.91
C THR A 5 -28.37 -18.03 5.42
N CYS A 6 -28.17 -17.08 4.51
CA CYS A 6 -28.00 -15.66 4.86
C CYS A 6 -28.41 -14.78 3.67
N LYS A 7 -28.60 -13.48 3.94
CA LYS A 7 -28.88 -12.50 2.89
C LYS A 7 -27.60 -12.07 2.18
N LEU A 8 -26.50 -11.92 2.93
CA LEU A 8 -25.19 -11.53 2.40
C LEU A 8 -24.10 -12.48 2.88
N LEU A 9 -23.32 -13.02 1.93
CA LEU A 9 -22.09 -13.74 2.18
C LEU A 9 -20.90 -12.91 1.72
N VAL A 10 -19.91 -12.70 2.59
CA VAL A 10 -18.64 -12.05 2.24
C VAL A 10 -17.53 -13.08 2.30
N ILE A 11 -16.77 -13.24 1.21
CA ILE A 11 -15.64 -14.18 1.11
C ILE A 11 -14.33 -13.39 1.19
N GLY A 12 -13.60 -13.58 2.30
CA GLY A 12 -12.39 -12.83 2.66
C GLY A 12 -12.67 -11.72 3.67
N ALA A 13 -11.92 -11.71 4.78
CA ALA A 13 -12.03 -10.72 5.85
C ALA A 13 -10.88 -9.70 5.83
N GLY A 14 -10.36 -9.36 4.64
CA GLY A 14 -9.48 -8.22 4.41
C GLY A 14 -10.22 -6.89 4.60
N PRO A 15 -9.54 -5.73 4.38
CA PRO A 15 -10.12 -4.41 4.62
C PRO A 15 -11.49 -4.20 3.96
N GLY A 16 -11.66 -4.56 2.71
CA GLY A 16 -12.96 -4.45 2.03
C GLY A 16 -14.01 -5.39 2.62
N GLY A 17 -13.62 -6.64 2.88
CA GLY A 17 -14.56 -7.66 3.35
C GLY A 17 -15.09 -7.39 4.76
N TYR A 18 -14.22 -7.10 5.74
CA TYR A 18 -14.71 -6.85 7.10
C TYR A 18 -15.52 -5.54 7.19
N VAL A 19 -15.14 -4.50 6.43
CA VAL A 19 -15.93 -3.24 6.37
C VAL A 19 -17.29 -3.51 5.77
N CYS A 20 -17.36 -4.22 4.65
CA CYS A 20 -18.61 -4.64 4.02
C CYS A 20 -19.51 -5.40 5.00
N ALA A 21 -18.98 -6.41 5.68
CA ALA A 21 -19.74 -7.22 6.61
C ALA A 21 -20.24 -6.42 7.84
N ILE A 22 -19.39 -5.56 8.42
CA ILE A 22 -19.77 -4.70 9.55
C ILE A 22 -20.89 -3.73 9.12
N ARG A 23 -20.72 -3.06 7.98
CA ARG A 23 -21.72 -2.11 7.46
C ARG A 23 -23.04 -2.79 7.16
N ALA A 24 -23.02 -3.95 6.53
CA ALA A 24 -24.20 -4.76 6.28
C ALA A 24 -24.93 -5.13 7.59
N GLY A 25 -24.20 -5.59 8.60
CA GLY A 25 -24.78 -5.90 9.92
C GLY A 25 -25.37 -4.66 10.62
N GLN A 26 -24.74 -3.49 10.50
CA GLN A 26 -25.30 -2.21 11.00
C GLN A 26 -26.61 -1.84 10.30
N LEU A 27 -26.78 -2.21 9.03
CA LEU A 27 -28.00 -2.02 8.23
C LEU A 27 -29.03 -3.13 8.46
N GLY A 28 -28.79 -4.06 9.39
CA GLY A 28 -29.71 -5.15 9.75
C GLY A 28 -29.74 -6.30 8.77
N ILE A 29 -28.75 -6.42 7.88
CA ILE A 29 -28.65 -7.50 6.91
C ILE A 29 -28.07 -8.74 7.62
N ASP A 30 -28.75 -9.89 7.51
CA ASP A 30 -28.21 -11.19 7.95
C ASP A 30 -26.96 -11.53 7.13
N THR A 31 -25.80 -11.47 7.78
CA THR A 31 -24.50 -11.49 7.12
C THR A 31 -23.59 -12.57 7.68
N VAL A 32 -23.00 -13.33 6.77
CA VAL A 32 -21.93 -14.30 7.05
C VAL A 32 -20.65 -13.81 6.41
N ILE A 33 -19.53 -13.89 7.13
CA ILE A 33 -18.19 -13.65 6.58
C ILE A 33 -17.34 -14.92 6.68
N VAL A 34 -16.65 -15.28 5.60
CA VAL A 34 -15.75 -16.44 5.55
C VAL A 34 -14.32 -15.96 5.45
N GLU A 35 -13.44 -16.48 6.31
CA GLU A 35 -12.01 -16.19 6.29
C GLU A 35 -11.17 -17.46 6.42
N SER A 36 -10.20 -17.62 5.53
CA SER A 36 -9.35 -18.81 5.49
C SER A 36 -8.15 -18.75 6.44
N THR A 37 -7.76 -17.55 6.89
CA THR A 37 -6.59 -17.32 7.73
C THR A 37 -6.94 -16.50 8.96
N LYS A 38 -6.64 -15.20 8.94
CA LYS A 38 -6.89 -14.28 10.05
C LYS A 38 -7.74 -13.10 9.59
N LEU A 39 -8.65 -12.65 10.45
CA LEU A 39 -9.42 -11.44 10.22
C LEU A 39 -8.48 -10.25 9.99
N GLY A 40 -8.90 -9.27 9.17
CA GLY A 40 -8.08 -8.11 8.82
C GLY A 40 -7.24 -8.28 7.55
N GLY A 41 -7.12 -9.53 7.03
CA GLY A 41 -6.44 -9.83 5.76
C GLY A 41 -4.96 -9.42 5.71
N SER A 42 -4.42 -9.26 4.50
CA SER A 42 -3.01 -8.93 4.28
C SER A 42 -2.61 -7.61 4.92
N CYS A 43 -3.39 -6.55 4.74
CA CYS A 43 -3.06 -5.19 5.22
C CYS A 43 -2.81 -5.17 6.73
N LEU A 44 -3.71 -5.73 7.52
CA LEU A 44 -3.61 -5.71 8.98
C LEU A 44 -2.55 -6.68 9.50
N ASN A 45 -2.48 -7.90 8.95
CA ASN A 45 -1.67 -8.96 9.53
C ASN A 45 -0.23 -9.00 9.03
N VAL A 46 0.00 -8.73 7.73
CA VAL A 46 1.29 -8.98 7.05
C VAL A 46 1.65 -7.89 6.03
N GLY A 47 0.98 -6.75 6.05
CA GLY A 47 1.15 -5.66 5.08
C GLY A 47 1.26 -4.30 5.75
N CYS A 48 0.23 -3.45 5.57
CA CYS A 48 0.25 -2.03 5.92
C CYS A 48 0.63 -1.75 7.38
N ILE A 49 -0.04 -2.42 8.33
CA ILE A 49 0.20 -2.14 9.76
C ILE A 49 1.60 -2.61 10.20
N PRO A 50 1.99 -3.88 9.99
CA PRO A 50 3.31 -4.33 10.42
C PRO A 50 4.45 -3.63 9.67
N SER A 51 4.29 -3.23 8.40
CA SER A 51 5.34 -2.49 7.69
C SER A 51 5.55 -1.10 8.28
N LYS A 52 4.49 -0.34 8.59
CA LYS A 52 4.59 0.99 9.19
C LYS A 52 5.16 0.93 10.61
N ALA A 53 4.82 -0.12 11.38
CA ALA A 53 5.46 -0.35 12.67
C ALA A 53 6.98 -0.57 12.53
N MET A 54 7.42 -1.37 11.55
CA MET A 54 8.85 -1.62 11.33
C MET A 54 9.59 -0.42 10.73
N ILE A 55 8.94 0.38 9.87
CA ILE A 55 9.48 1.65 9.38
C ILE A 55 9.74 2.59 10.55
N HIS A 56 8.77 2.72 11.46
CA HIS A 56 8.92 3.57 12.65
C HIS A 56 10.09 3.10 13.55
N VAL A 57 10.22 1.79 13.79
CA VAL A 57 11.37 1.23 14.54
C VAL A 57 12.70 1.60 13.85
N ALA A 58 12.75 1.52 12.51
CA ALA A 58 13.94 1.84 11.75
C ALA A 58 14.30 3.34 11.82
N GLU A 59 13.30 4.22 11.81
CA GLU A 59 13.48 5.66 11.99
C GLU A 59 14.01 6.02 13.38
N GLU A 60 13.47 5.42 14.43
CA GLU A 60 13.95 5.65 15.80
C GLU A 60 15.38 5.13 16.01
N PHE A 61 15.71 3.96 15.42
CA PHE A 61 17.07 3.44 15.45
C PHE A 61 18.05 4.35 14.70
N GLU A 62 17.69 4.84 13.51
CA GLU A 62 18.51 5.75 12.72
C GLU A 62 18.79 7.04 13.49
N LYS A 63 17.78 7.68 14.08
CA LYS A 63 17.93 8.90 14.90
C LYS A 63 18.90 8.69 16.06
N ALA A 64 18.78 7.54 16.75
CA ALA A 64 19.68 7.20 17.84
C ALA A 64 21.13 6.99 17.34
N ALA A 65 21.31 6.33 16.18
CA ALA A 65 22.62 6.13 15.57
C ALA A 65 23.25 7.45 15.09
N GLU A 66 22.47 8.35 14.53
CA GLU A 66 22.93 9.71 14.14
C GLU A 66 23.37 10.53 15.35
N ALA A 67 22.62 10.47 16.47
CA ALA A 67 22.99 11.12 17.73
C ALA A 67 24.28 10.54 18.31
N ALA A 68 24.46 9.20 18.28
CA ALA A 68 25.69 8.54 18.73
C ALA A 68 26.91 8.92 17.86
N ALA A 69 26.68 9.08 16.54
CA ALA A 69 27.73 9.51 15.61
C ALA A 69 28.02 11.02 15.62
N GLY A 70 27.31 11.83 16.46
CA GLY A 70 27.45 13.28 16.51
C GLY A 70 26.98 14.00 15.23
N LYS A 71 26.10 13.38 14.47
CA LYS A 71 25.62 13.91 13.17
C LYS A 71 24.34 14.74 13.29
N THR A 72 23.76 14.89 14.48
CA THR A 72 22.56 15.70 14.66
C THR A 72 22.90 17.19 14.78
N PRO A 73 22.13 18.11 14.17
CA PRO A 73 22.34 19.54 14.34
C PRO A 73 21.88 20.08 15.70
N PHE A 74 21.28 19.22 16.53
CA PHE A 74 20.62 19.61 17.79
C PHE A 74 21.56 19.57 18.99
N GLY A 75 22.85 19.21 18.81
CA GLY A 75 23.81 19.03 19.91
C GLY A 75 23.53 17.79 20.76
N LEU A 76 22.73 16.86 20.27
CA LEU A 76 22.45 15.61 20.97
C LEU A 76 23.63 14.64 20.85
N THR A 77 23.99 14.03 21.96
CA THR A 77 24.98 12.92 22.02
C THR A 77 24.31 11.73 22.68
N ALA A 78 24.58 10.53 22.18
CA ALA A 78 24.07 9.29 22.73
C ALA A 78 25.14 8.19 22.68
N ALA A 79 24.94 7.10 23.43
CA ALA A 79 25.70 5.87 23.23
C ALA A 79 25.26 5.18 21.93
N GLU A 80 26.14 4.35 21.38
CA GLU A 80 25.82 3.54 20.20
C GLU A 80 24.56 2.68 20.46
N PRO A 81 23.52 2.80 19.63
CA PRO A 81 22.28 2.07 19.86
C PRO A 81 22.47 0.58 19.57
N LYS A 82 21.75 -0.24 20.33
CA LYS A 82 21.65 -1.68 20.09
C LYS A 82 20.19 -2.02 19.80
N LEU A 83 19.97 -2.81 18.75
CA LEU A 83 18.64 -3.26 18.36
C LEU A 83 18.43 -4.72 18.76
N ASP A 84 17.39 -4.99 19.53
CA ASP A 84 16.76 -6.31 19.63
C ASP A 84 15.58 -6.37 18.65
N LEU A 85 15.84 -6.87 17.42
CA LEU A 85 14.81 -6.97 16.40
C LEU A 85 13.70 -7.94 16.80
N LYS A 86 13.99 -8.97 17.60
CA LYS A 86 12.98 -9.91 18.09
C LYS A 86 11.98 -9.20 19.00
N GLN A 87 12.46 -8.30 19.86
CA GLN A 87 11.58 -7.47 20.70
C GLN A 87 10.74 -6.49 19.85
N ALA A 88 11.34 -5.86 18.84
CA ALA A 88 10.62 -4.97 17.92
C ALA A 88 9.52 -5.72 17.15
N VAL A 89 9.80 -6.93 16.68
CA VAL A 89 8.81 -7.80 16.01
C VAL A 89 7.70 -8.18 16.99
N ALA A 90 8.02 -8.54 18.24
CA ALA A 90 7.00 -8.85 19.25
C ALA A 90 6.11 -7.65 19.56
N TRP A 91 6.65 -6.43 19.61
CA TRP A 91 5.88 -5.19 19.75
C TRP A 91 4.93 -4.96 18.56
N LYS A 92 5.44 -5.09 17.33
CA LYS A 92 4.65 -5.02 16.10
C LYS A 92 3.52 -6.07 16.10
N ASP A 93 3.81 -7.32 16.47
CA ASP A 93 2.81 -8.39 16.54
C ASP A 93 1.73 -8.11 17.59
N GLY A 94 2.09 -7.47 18.70
CA GLY A 94 1.14 -6.99 19.69
C GLY A 94 0.17 -5.94 19.14
N ILE A 95 0.61 -5.04 18.26
CA ILE A 95 -0.27 -4.08 17.55
C ILE A 95 -1.23 -4.84 16.63
N VAL A 96 -0.71 -5.75 15.82
CA VAL A 96 -1.51 -6.57 14.89
C VAL A 96 -2.58 -7.36 15.65
N GLN A 97 -2.21 -7.99 16.77
CA GLN A 97 -3.15 -8.77 17.59
C GLN A 97 -4.26 -7.91 18.19
N ARG A 98 -3.95 -6.72 18.70
CA ARG A 98 -4.96 -5.79 19.22
C ARG A 98 -5.96 -5.36 18.16
N LEU A 99 -5.48 -5.02 16.95
CA LEU A 99 -6.34 -4.62 15.83
C LEU A 99 -7.19 -5.79 15.33
N ASN A 100 -6.62 -6.99 15.27
CA ASN A 100 -7.32 -8.21 14.88
C ASN A 100 -8.50 -8.50 15.84
N ASN A 101 -8.24 -8.42 17.16
CA ASN A 101 -9.26 -8.55 18.19
C ASN A 101 -10.34 -7.46 18.07
N GLY A 102 -9.94 -6.23 17.69
CA GLY A 102 -10.86 -5.13 17.42
C GLY A 102 -11.81 -5.45 16.26
N VAL A 103 -11.29 -5.94 15.13
CA VAL A 103 -12.11 -6.36 13.97
C VAL A 103 -13.08 -7.46 14.39
N ALA A 104 -12.61 -8.48 15.11
CA ALA A 104 -13.47 -9.55 15.61
C ALA A 104 -14.60 -9.03 16.54
N GLY A 105 -14.25 -8.04 17.38
CA GLY A 105 -15.23 -7.37 18.27
C GLY A 105 -16.30 -6.59 17.49
N LEU A 106 -15.87 -5.85 16.45
CA LEU A 106 -16.78 -5.08 15.59
C LEU A 106 -17.73 -5.98 14.79
N LEU A 107 -17.22 -7.07 14.23
CA LEU A 107 -18.04 -8.05 13.52
C LEU A 107 -19.11 -8.65 14.46
N ARG A 108 -18.72 -9.05 15.68
CA ARG A 108 -19.68 -9.55 16.68
C ARG A 108 -20.73 -8.51 17.07
N LYS A 109 -20.31 -7.25 17.30
CA LYS A 109 -21.22 -6.14 17.61
C LYS A 109 -22.22 -5.90 16.47
N ALA A 110 -21.79 -6.05 15.24
CA ALA A 110 -22.64 -5.99 14.04
C ALA A 110 -23.45 -7.27 13.78
N LYS A 111 -23.39 -8.27 14.68
CA LYS A 111 -24.09 -9.55 14.58
C LYS A 111 -23.71 -10.38 13.33
N VAL A 112 -22.52 -10.17 12.79
CA VAL A 112 -21.99 -10.92 11.66
C VAL A 112 -21.52 -12.30 12.12
N LYS A 113 -21.96 -13.35 11.44
CA LYS A 113 -21.52 -14.73 11.69
C LYS A 113 -20.19 -14.96 10.99
N ILE A 114 -19.17 -15.32 11.75
CA ILE A 114 -17.83 -15.61 11.22
C ILE A 114 -17.70 -17.13 11.01
N VAL A 115 -17.25 -17.52 9.83
CA VAL A 115 -16.92 -18.91 9.48
C VAL A 115 -15.46 -18.98 9.06
N HIS A 116 -14.65 -19.74 9.78
CA HIS A 116 -13.26 -19.99 9.42
C HIS A 116 -13.16 -21.19 8.46
N GLY A 117 -12.52 -20.99 7.30
CA GLY A 117 -12.34 -22.04 6.30
C GLY A 117 -12.12 -21.49 4.90
N LYS A 118 -11.85 -22.41 3.97
CA LYS A 118 -11.63 -22.09 2.55
C LYS A 118 -12.96 -22.19 1.79
N ALA A 119 -13.39 -21.08 1.21
CA ALA A 119 -14.62 -20.99 0.43
C ALA A 119 -14.38 -21.47 -1.02
N ARG A 120 -15.37 -22.19 -1.57
CA ARG A 120 -15.43 -22.57 -2.98
C ARG A 120 -16.86 -22.46 -3.49
N PHE A 121 -17.07 -21.77 -4.59
CA PHE A 121 -18.36 -21.69 -5.25
C PHE A 121 -18.78 -23.04 -5.83
N ARG A 122 -20.03 -23.43 -5.56
CA ARG A 122 -20.72 -24.51 -6.26
C ARG A 122 -21.54 -23.94 -7.42
N ASP A 123 -22.16 -22.79 -7.20
CA ASP A 123 -22.95 -22.00 -8.14
C ASP A 123 -23.07 -20.56 -7.64
N GLY A 124 -23.83 -19.72 -8.34
CA GLY A 124 -23.99 -18.27 -8.03
C GLY A 124 -24.72 -17.94 -6.72
N LYS A 125 -25.19 -18.94 -5.97
CA LYS A 125 -25.87 -18.77 -4.68
C LYS A 125 -25.34 -19.67 -3.58
N THR A 126 -24.55 -20.68 -3.94
CA THR A 126 -24.11 -21.73 -3.03
C THR A 126 -22.59 -21.78 -2.95
N VAL A 127 -22.07 -21.65 -1.74
CA VAL A 127 -20.64 -21.73 -1.43
C VAL A 127 -20.41 -22.86 -0.43
N VAL A 128 -19.45 -23.73 -0.72
CA VAL A 128 -18.96 -24.74 0.22
C VAL A 128 -17.73 -24.19 0.92
N VAL A 129 -17.70 -24.29 2.23
CA VAL A 129 -16.57 -23.83 3.05
C VAL A 129 -15.94 -25.03 3.73
N GLU A 130 -14.70 -25.35 3.38
CA GLU A 130 -13.92 -26.38 4.05
C GLU A 130 -13.40 -25.84 5.38
N THR A 131 -13.94 -26.38 6.48
CA THR A 131 -13.57 -25.98 7.85
C THR A 131 -12.86 -27.12 8.58
N GLU A 132 -12.18 -26.83 9.68
CA GLU A 132 -11.53 -27.84 10.52
C GLU A 132 -12.52 -28.89 11.06
N THR A 133 -13.80 -28.54 11.21
CA THR A 133 -14.87 -29.44 11.72
C THR A 133 -15.66 -30.11 10.60
N GLY A 134 -15.19 -30.01 9.35
CA GLY A 134 -15.84 -30.54 8.15
C GLY A 134 -16.53 -29.49 7.30
N PRO A 135 -17.00 -29.85 6.10
CA PRO A 135 -17.55 -28.89 5.15
C PRO A 135 -18.90 -28.33 5.60
N LYS A 136 -19.08 -27.01 5.39
CA LYS A 136 -20.35 -26.30 5.58
C LYS A 136 -20.82 -25.77 4.23
N THR A 137 -22.11 -25.85 3.97
CA THR A 137 -22.72 -25.24 2.79
C THR A 137 -23.42 -23.94 3.21
N ILE A 138 -23.12 -22.84 2.51
CA ILE A 138 -23.73 -21.52 2.74
C ILE A 138 -24.51 -21.16 1.50
N GLN A 139 -25.80 -20.84 1.67
CA GLN A 139 -26.66 -20.28 0.63
C GLN A 139 -26.88 -18.80 0.92
N ALA A 140 -26.69 -17.94 -0.08
CA ALA A 140 -26.82 -16.50 0.07
C ALA A 140 -27.59 -15.88 -1.11
N GLU A 141 -28.34 -14.79 -0.82
CA GLU A 141 -29.00 -14.00 -1.87
C GLU A 141 -28.00 -13.16 -2.64
N ALA A 142 -27.02 -12.60 -1.94
CA ALA A 142 -25.91 -11.83 -2.49
C ALA A 142 -24.56 -12.34 -1.94
N ILE A 143 -23.53 -12.32 -2.79
CA ILE A 143 -22.18 -12.77 -2.41
C ILE A 143 -21.17 -11.72 -2.84
N VAL A 144 -20.24 -11.39 -1.94
CA VAL A 144 -19.11 -10.46 -2.19
C VAL A 144 -17.81 -11.23 -2.19
N ILE A 145 -17.07 -11.16 -3.30
CA ILE A 145 -15.73 -11.70 -3.43
C ILE A 145 -14.74 -10.61 -2.98
N ALA A 146 -14.13 -10.79 -1.81
CA ALA A 146 -13.19 -9.86 -1.19
C ALA A 146 -11.86 -10.55 -0.84
N THR A 147 -11.42 -11.48 -1.67
CA THR A 147 -10.29 -12.38 -1.43
C THR A 147 -8.93 -11.71 -1.55
N GLY A 148 -8.89 -10.49 -2.09
CA GLY A 148 -7.69 -9.66 -2.12
C GLY A 148 -6.60 -10.17 -3.05
N SER A 149 -5.35 -10.00 -2.64
CA SER A 149 -4.16 -10.31 -3.43
C SER A 149 -3.07 -11.00 -2.61
N ALA A 150 -2.13 -11.65 -3.30
CA ALA A 150 -0.94 -12.29 -2.76
C ALA A 150 0.32 -11.76 -3.45
N PRO A 151 1.51 -11.83 -2.81
CA PRO A 151 2.77 -11.51 -3.46
C PRO A 151 2.99 -12.36 -4.71
N VAL A 152 3.58 -11.77 -5.75
CA VAL A 152 4.01 -12.51 -6.95
C VAL A 152 5.28 -13.27 -6.61
N GLU A 153 5.27 -14.57 -6.91
CA GLU A 153 6.45 -15.44 -6.86
C GLU A 153 7.03 -15.58 -8.27
N LEU A 154 8.35 -15.44 -8.38
CA LEU A 154 9.03 -15.66 -9.65
C LEU A 154 9.34 -17.16 -9.81
N PRO A 155 8.98 -17.81 -10.94
CA PRO A 155 9.18 -19.24 -11.12
C PRO A 155 10.63 -19.71 -10.94
N PHE A 156 11.59 -18.86 -11.32
CA PHE A 156 13.03 -19.11 -11.20
C PHE A 156 13.63 -18.65 -9.85
N LEU A 157 12.83 -18.03 -8.98
CA LEU A 157 13.22 -17.53 -7.66
C LEU A 157 12.07 -17.74 -6.67
N PRO A 158 11.67 -19.01 -6.41
CA PRO A 158 10.53 -19.32 -5.55
C PRO A 158 10.82 -18.97 -4.09
N PHE A 159 9.75 -18.64 -3.35
CA PHE A 159 9.85 -18.36 -1.92
C PHE A 159 10.31 -19.60 -1.14
N GLY A 160 11.24 -19.39 -0.21
CA GLY A 160 11.81 -20.42 0.65
C GLY A 160 13.29 -20.18 0.96
N GLY A 161 13.77 -20.68 2.07
CA GLY A 161 15.17 -20.52 2.50
C GLY A 161 15.57 -19.06 2.68
N ASN A 162 16.42 -18.53 1.79
CA ASN A 162 16.86 -17.14 1.80
C ASN A 162 16.02 -16.22 0.89
N VAL A 163 15.12 -16.76 0.05
CA VAL A 163 14.20 -15.99 -0.80
C VAL A 163 12.91 -15.76 -0.03
N ILE A 164 12.58 -14.50 0.22
CA ILE A 164 11.44 -14.10 1.06
C ILE A 164 10.52 -13.11 0.35
N SER A 165 9.24 -13.17 0.68
CA SER A 165 8.27 -12.14 0.34
C SER A 165 8.29 -11.00 1.36
N SER A 166 7.49 -9.95 1.15
CA SER A 166 7.26 -8.89 2.14
C SER A 166 6.77 -9.45 3.49
N THR A 167 5.92 -10.48 3.47
CA THR A 167 5.48 -11.19 4.68
C THR A 167 6.65 -11.81 5.43
N GLY A 168 7.55 -12.48 4.70
CA GLY A 168 8.75 -13.08 5.30
C GLY A 168 9.71 -12.03 5.85
N ALA A 169 9.86 -10.89 5.18
CA ALA A 169 10.70 -9.78 5.66
C ALA A 169 10.19 -9.20 6.99
N LEU A 170 8.88 -9.03 7.14
CA LEU A 170 8.25 -8.52 8.36
C LEU A 170 8.28 -9.51 9.54
N ALA A 171 8.64 -10.76 9.29
CA ALA A 171 8.80 -11.81 10.31
C ALA A 171 10.26 -12.08 10.70
N LEU A 172 11.24 -11.39 10.09
CA LEU A 172 12.65 -11.54 10.43
C LEU A 172 12.90 -11.07 11.87
N THR A 173 13.60 -11.91 12.64
CA THR A 173 14.00 -11.62 14.03
C THR A 173 15.44 -11.15 14.17
N GLU A 174 16.18 -11.11 13.06
CA GLU A 174 17.55 -10.62 12.95
C GLU A 174 17.69 -9.78 11.68
N VAL A 175 18.48 -8.70 11.76
CA VAL A 175 18.79 -7.87 10.59
C VAL A 175 19.77 -8.63 9.69
N PRO A 176 19.42 -8.92 8.42
CA PRO A 176 20.37 -9.56 7.50
C PRO A 176 21.54 -8.61 7.22
N LYS A 177 22.75 -9.11 7.18
CA LYS A 177 23.92 -8.28 6.85
C LYS A 177 23.85 -7.75 5.42
N ARG A 178 23.31 -8.57 4.48
CA ARG A 178 23.17 -8.25 3.05
C ARG A 178 21.76 -8.61 2.61
N LEU A 179 21.02 -7.61 2.19
CA LEU A 179 19.67 -7.75 1.68
C LEU A 179 19.66 -7.34 0.18
N VAL A 180 19.28 -8.25 -0.69
CA VAL A 180 18.98 -7.91 -2.09
C VAL A 180 17.46 -7.81 -2.23
N VAL A 181 16.98 -6.66 -2.73
CA VAL A 181 15.57 -6.40 -3.00
C VAL A 181 15.35 -6.50 -4.52
N VAL A 182 14.47 -7.39 -4.94
CA VAL A 182 14.06 -7.54 -6.34
C VAL A 182 12.73 -6.83 -6.54
N GLY A 183 12.76 -5.71 -7.26
CA GLY A 183 11.65 -4.80 -7.51
C GLY A 183 11.80 -3.46 -6.77
N GLY A 184 11.91 -2.37 -7.53
CA GLY A 184 12.03 -0.97 -7.04
C GLY A 184 10.68 -0.27 -6.88
N GLY A 185 9.60 -1.02 -6.66
CA GLY A 185 8.28 -0.50 -6.29
C GLY A 185 8.21 -0.11 -4.80
N TYR A 186 7.06 0.46 -4.38
CA TYR A 186 6.89 0.98 -3.02
C TYR A 186 7.15 -0.06 -1.92
N ILE A 187 6.71 -1.32 -2.08
CA ILE A 187 6.93 -2.37 -1.06
C ILE A 187 8.43 -2.66 -0.87
N GLY A 188 9.15 -2.78 -2.00
CA GLY A 188 10.59 -3.06 -1.97
C GLY A 188 11.39 -1.91 -1.37
N LEU A 189 11.06 -0.67 -1.74
CA LEU A 189 11.75 0.52 -1.24
C LEU A 189 11.41 0.83 0.23
N GLU A 190 10.15 0.69 0.65
CA GLU A 190 9.75 0.86 2.06
C GLU A 190 10.54 -0.10 2.97
N LEU A 191 10.52 -1.40 2.65
CA LEU A 191 11.21 -2.41 3.47
C LEU A 191 12.73 -2.34 3.31
N GLY A 192 13.23 -2.15 2.07
CA GLY A 192 14.66 -1.99 1.81
C GLY A 192 15.26 -0.81 2.56
N THR A 193 14.59 0.34 2.55
CA THR A 193 14.98 1.53 3.32
C THR A 193 14.97 1.27 4.82
N ALA A 194 13.92 0.63 5.34
CA ALA A 194 13.84 0.27 6.75
C ALA A 194 15.01 -0.62 7.18
N PHE A 195 15.32 -1.68 6.41
CA PHE A 195 16.46 -2.55 6.72
C PHE A 195 17.83 -1.83 6.54
N ALA A 196 17.96 -0.91 5.59
CA ALA A 196 19.18 -0.09 5.47
C ALA A 196 19.40 0.77 6.71
N LYS A 197 18.38 1.43 7.22
CA LYS A 197 18.40 2.21 8.47
C LYS A 197 18.77 1.34 9.68
N LEU A 198 18.36 0.07 9.69
CA LEU A 198 18.71 -0.91 10.72
C LEU A 198 20.12 -1.51 10.54
N GLY A 199 20.89 -1.09 9.55
CA GLY A 199 22.29 -1.48 9.35
C GLY A 199 22.53 -2.60 8.33
N ALA A 200 21.51 -3.04 7.58
CA ALA A 200 21.71 -3.96 6.47
C ALA A 200 22.39 -3.25 5.28
N LYS A 201 23.32 -3.95 4.61
CA LYS A 201 23.77 -3.53 3.28
C LYS A 201 22.71 -3.93 2.24
N VAL A 202 22.05 -2.94 1.65
CA VAL A 202 20.91 -3.17 0.75
C VAL A 202 21.31 -2.88 -0.70
N THR A 203 20.94 -3.80 -1.62
CA THR A 203 21.02 -3.60 -3.06
C THR A 203 19.62 -3.81 -3.64
N VAL A 204 19.10 -2.81 -4.37
CA VAL A 204 17.82 -2.89 -5.09
C VAL A 204 18.10 -3.23 -6.56
N VAL A 205 17.43 -4.26 -7.07
CA VAL A 205 17.48 -4.69 -8.47
C VAL A 205 16.14 -4.38 -9.11
N GLU A 206 16.12 -3.43 -10.04
CA GLU A 206 14.90 -2.98 -10.73
C GLU A 206 15.07 -3.16 -12.24
N ALA A 207 14.11 -3.86 -12.87
CA ALA A 207 14.14 -4.17 -14.28
C ALA A 207 13.83 -2.96 -15.18
N GLN A 208 13.14 -1.97 -14.65
CA GLN A 208 12.84 -0.72 -15.36
C GLN A 208 13.99 0.29 -15.21
N ASP A 209 13.90 1.36 -15.98
CA ASP A 209 14.89 2.45 -15.99
C ASP A 209 14.74 3.46 -14.84
N LYS A 210 13.73 3.28 -13.98
CA LYS A 210 13.46 4.13 -12.80
C LYS A 210 12.82 3.35 -11.66
N ILE A 211 13.02 3.82 -10.44
CA ILE A 211 12.26 3.38 -9.27
C ILE A 211 10.86 3.99 -9.29
N LEU A 212 9.91 3.36 -8.57
CA LEU A 212 8.54 3.87 -8.42
C LEU A 212 7.93 4.31 -9.75
N PRO A 213 7.78 3.42 -10.73
CA PRO A 213 7.49 3.77 -12.12
C PRO A 213 6.21 4.56 -12.35
N LEU A 214 5.29 4.55 -11.40
CA LEU A 214 4.03 5.31 -11.45
C LEU A 214 4.19 6.81 -11.14
N TYR A 215 5.35 7.22 -10.62
CA TYR A 215 5.62 8.61 -10.23
C TYR A 215 6.63 9.26 -11.19
N ASP A 216 6.53 10.58 -11.34
CA ASP A 216 7.49 11.35 -12.13
C ASP A 216 8.83 11.55 -11.41
N ALA A 217 9.84 12.00 -12.16
CA ALA A 217 11.20 12.15 -11.66
C ALA A 217 11.33 13.20 -10.54
N GLU A 218 10.46 14.23 -10.51
CA GLU A 218 10.51 15.26 -9.46
C GLU A 218 10.12 14.66 -8.11
N LEU A 219 9.10 13.78 -8.09
CA LEU A 219 8.67 13.08 -6.89
C LEU A 219 9.68 12.01 -6.44
N THR A 220 10.30 11.28 -7.37
CA THR A 220 11.22 10.19 -7.03
C THR A 220 12.65 10.66 -6.77
N GLY A 221 13.01 11.87 -7.20
CA GLY A 221 14.35 12.45 -7.04
C GLY A 221 14.83 12.54 -5.58
N PRO A 222 14.04 13.10 -4.65
CA PRO A 222 14.39 13.14 -3.23
C PRO A 222 14.62 11.76 -2.63
N ILE A 223 13.82 10.74 -3.02
CA ILE A 223 13.97 9.34 -2.56
C ILE A 223 15.29 8.75 -3.08
N SER A 224 15.59 8.92 -4.37
CA SER A 224 16.85 8.43 -4.95
C SER A 224 18.08 9.02 -4.24
N LYS A 225 18.05 10.33 -3.92
CA LYS A 225 19.09 10.99 -3.13
C LYS A 225 19.23 10.38 -1.73
N ARG A 226 18.11 10.12 -1.08
CA ARG A 226 18.09 9.53 0.27
C ARG A 226 18.61 8.09 0.26
N LEU A 227 18.21 7.26 -0.69
CA LEU A 227 18.73 5.90 -0.86
C LEU A 227 20.25 5.90 -1.02
N THR A 228 20.77 6.82 -1.83
CA THR A 228 22.22 7.01 -1.99
C THR A 228 22.89 7.41 -0.67
N ALA A 229 22.30 8.34 0.09
CA ALA A 229 22.82 8.77 1.40
C ALA A 229 22.82 7.64 2.44
N LEU A 230 21.87 6.71 2.36
CA LEU A 230 21.80 5.51 3.19
C LEU A 230 22.75 4.38 2.70
N GLY A 231 23.48 4.59 1.61
CA GLY A 231 24.38 3.58 1.04
C GLY A 231 23.65 2.43 0.33
N VAL A 232 22.40 2.63 -0.05
CA VAL A 232 21.63 1.65 -0.84
C VAL A 232 22.10 1.70 -2.30
N GLU A 233 22.58 0.57 -2.81
CA GLU A 233 22.89 0.41 -4.23
C GLU A 233 21.59 0.17 -5.01
N VAL A 234 21.31 0.99 -6.02
CA VAL A 234 20.14 0.82 -6.90
C VAL A 234 20.61 0.48 -8.30
N LEU A 235 20.26 -0.70 -8.78
CA LEU A 235 20.59 -1.21 -10.12
C LEU A 235 19.34 -1.15 -10.99
N LEU A 236 19.26 -0.12 -11.83
CA LEU A 236 18.17 0.07 -12.80
C LEU A 236 18.46 -0.67 -14.10
N GLY A 237 17.43 -1.07 -14.86
CA GLY A 237 17.53 -1.87 -16.06
C GLY A 237 18.13 -3.26 -15.80
N ALA A 238 18.15 -3.70 -14.54
CA ALA A 238 18.78 -4.96 -14.13
C ALA A 238 17.73 -6.03 -13.86
N LYS A 239 17.95 -7.24 -14.39
CA LYS A 239 17.02 -8.37 -14.29
C LYS A 239 17.55 -9.44 -13.37
N ALA A 240 16.72 -9.92 -12.46
CA ALA A 240 17.00 -11.12 -11.67
C ALA A 240 16.99 -12.36 -12.58
N LEU A 241 18.00 -13.22 -12.46
CA LEU A 241 18.14 -14.45 -13.24
C LEU A 241 17.91 -15.71 -12.41
N GLY A 242 18.02 -15.61 -11.09
CA GLY A 242 17.85 -16.73 -10.17
C GLY A 242 18.94 -16.83 -9.12
N PRO A 243 18.87 -17.83 -8.22
CA PRO A 243 19.85 -17.96 -7.15
C PRO A 243 21.25 -18.29 -7.71
N THR A 244 22.27 -17.90 -6.98
CA THR A 244 23.67 -18.30 -7.29
C THR A 244 23.81 -19.81 -7.14
N PRO A 245 24.41 -20.55 -8.09
CA PRO A 245 24.61 -21.98 -7.99
C PRO A 245 25.44 -22.38 -6.76
N LYS A 246 25.01 -23.42 -6.03
CA LYS A 246 25.78 -23.98 -4.93
C LYS A 246 27.05 -24.62 -5.51
N GLY A 247 28.24 -24.15 -5.11
CA GLY A 247 29.52 -24.74 -5.52
C GLY A 247 30.39 -23.95 -6.50
N GLY A 248 29.99 -22.73 -6.87
CA GLY A 248 30.84 -21.85 -7.69
C GLY A 248 31.96 -21.18 -6.91
N ALA A 249 32.89 -20.46 -7.60
CA ALA A 249 34.02 -19.74 -7.01
C ALA A 249 33.62 -18.66 -5.97
N GLN A 250 32.36 -18.23 -5.98
CA GLN A 250 31.75 -17.44 -4.91
C GLN A 250 30.88 -18.37 -4.05
N LYS A 251 31.48 -18.91 -2.98
CA LYS A 251 30.76 -19.65 -1.94
C LYS A 251 29.80 -18.70 -1.21
N GLY A 252 28.50 -18.88 -1.39
CA GLY A 252 27.49 -18.16 -0.62
C GLY A 252 26.15 -18.08 -1.35
N ASP A 253 25.10 -17.98 -0.56
CA ASP A 253 23.77 -17.68 -1.06
C ASP A 253 23.76 -16.28 -1.69
N GLY A 254 23.16 -16.13 -2.88
CA GLY A 254 23.14 -14.86 -3.59
C GLY A 254 22.17 -14.88 -4.77
N LEU A 255 22.08 -13.74 -5.45
CA LEU A 255 21.26 -13.54 -6.63
C LEU A 255 22.15 -13.30 -7.86
N ARG A 256 21.93 -14.04 -8.94
CA ARG A 256 22.44 -13.68 -10.26
C ARG A 256 21.53 -12.68 -10.93
N ILE A 257 22.12 -11.67 -11.51
CA ILE A 257 21.43 -10.62 -12.27
C ILE A 257 22.07 -10.42 -13.62
N GLU A 258 21.30 -9.91 -14.58
CA GLU A 258 21.77 -9.28 -15.79
C GLU A 258 21.69 -7.76 -15.59
N THR A 259 22.79 -7.05 -15.72
CA THR A 259 22.85 -5.58 -15.62
C THR A 259 22.38 -4.92 -16.91
N ALA A 260 22.11 -3.61 -16.88
CA ALA A 260 21.61 -2.85 -18.05
C ALA A 260 22.52 -2.94 -19.28
N ASP A 261 23.82 -3.19 -19.10
CA ASP A 261 24.80 -3.40 -20.20
C ASP A 261 24.89 -4.87 -20.68
N GLY A 262 23.97 -5.73 -20.22
CA GLY A 262 23.86 -7.14 -20.62
C GLY A 262 24.89 -8.08 -19.96
N LYS A 263 25.64 -7.61 -18.96
CA LYS A 263 26.60 -8.46 -18.25
C LYS A 263 25.95 -9.19 -17.09
N GLU A 264 26.32 -10.45 -16.88
CA GLU A 264 25.94 -11.16 -15.66
C GLU A 264 26.80 -10.74 -14.46
N ARG A 265 26.13 -10.53 -13.33
CA ARG A 265 26.76 -10.24 -12.04
C ARG A 265 26.11 -11.09 -10.96
N SER A 266 26.88 -11.56 -10.01
CA SER A 266 26.39 -12.20 -8.78
C SER A 266 26.43 -11.25 -7.61
N LEU A 267 25.28 -11.07 -6.95
CA LEU A 267 25.12 -10.26 -5.74
C LEU A 267 25.07 -11.20 -4.53
N PRO A 268 26.02 -11.10 -3.58
CA PRO A 268 25.94 -11.86 -2.34
C PRO A 268 24.76 -11.38 -1.48
N ALA A 269 23.94 -12.31 -0.98
CA ALA A 269 22.75 -12.00 -0.20
C ALA A 269 22.53 -13.02 0.92
N ASP A 270 22.27 -12.55 2.13
CA ASP A 270 21.81 -13.39 3.23
C ASP A 270 20.29 -13.60 3.12
N LYS A 271 19.60 -12.56 2.60
CA LYS A 271 18.18 -12.62 2.21
C LYS A 271 17.95 -11.94 0.87
N ILE A 272 17.02 -12.48 0.09
CA ILE A 272 16.54 -11.94 -1.19
C ILE A 272 15.05 -11.66 -1.01
N LEU A 273 14.69 -10.38 -0.99
CA LEU A 273 13.30 -9.92 -0.85
C LEU A 273 12.71 -9.69 -2.24
N VAL A 274 11.71 -10.48 -2.62
CA VAL A 274 11.03 -10.36 -3.92
C VAL A 274 9.74 -9.56 -3.76
N THR A 275 9.66 -8.42 -4.47
CA THR A 275 8.56 -7.44 -4.40
C THR A 275 8.18 -6.92 -5.81
N VAL A 276 8.05 -7.83 -6.76
CA VAL A 276 7.77 -7.56 -8.17
C VAL A 276 6.28 -7.38 -8.48
N GLY A 277 5.47 -7.17 -7.46
CA GLY A 277 4.03 -6.93 -7.59
C GLY A 277 3.18 -7.92 -6.80
N ARG A 278 1.87 -7.81 -7.01
CA ARG A 278 0.86 -8.65 -6.37
C ARG A 278 -0.06 -9.25 -7.43
N LYS A 279 -0.64 -10.40 -7.14
CA LYS A 279 -1.62 -11.08 -7.99
C LYS A 279 -2.94 -11.28 -7.23
N PRO A 280 -4.10 -11.23 -7.91
CA PRO A 280 -5.38 -11.46 -7.27
C PRO A 280 -5.46 -12.91 -6.75
N VAL A 281 -6.17 -13.10 -5.63
CA VAL A 281 -6.46 -14.44 -5.09
C VAL A 281 -7.77 -14.93 -5.69
N THR A 282 -7.68 -15.61 -6.81
CA THR A 282 -8.80 -16.19 -7.56
C THR A 282 -8.73 -17.71 -7.65
N ASP A 283 -7.53 -18.27 -7.44
CA ASP A 283 -7.28 -19.71 -7.55
C ASP A 283 -8.02 -20.49 -6.44
N GLY A 284 -8.66 -21.60 -6.81
CA GLY A 284 -9.32 -22.51 -5.87
C GLY A 284 -10.69 -22.05 -5.36
N LEU A 285 -11.17 -20.89 -5.80
CA LEU A 285 -12.49 -20.38 -5.42
C LEU A 285 -13.65 -21.05 -6.16
N GLY A 286 -13.39 -21.82 -7.22
CA GLY A 286 -14.45 -22.40 -8.05
C GLY A 286 -15.12 -21.37 -8.96
N LEU A 287 -14.38 -20.34 -9.41
CA LEU A 287 -14.91 -19.27 -10.29
C LEU A 287 -15.36 -19.82 -11.64
N GLU A 288 -14.88 -20.99 -12.05
CA GLU A 288 -15.32 -21.74 -13.23
C GLU A 288 -16.81 -22.11 -13.19
N ASN A 289 -17.42 -22.11 -12.00
CA ASN A 289 -18.85 -22.36 -11.79
C ASN A 289 -19.71 -21.09 -11.88
N LEU A 290 -19.09 -19.95 -12.17
CA LEU A 290 -19.74 -18.64 -12.28
C LEU A 290 -19.59 -18.08 -13.70
N VAL A 291 -20.52 -17.22 -14.09
CA VAL A 291 -20.43 -16.44 -15.33
C VAL A 291 -19.81 -15.07 -14.97
N LEU A 292 -18.50 -14.97 -15.08
CA LEU A 292 -17.77 -13.75 -14.75
C LEU A 292 -16.99 -13.23 -15.96
N ASP A 293 -16.97 -11.91 -16.11
CA ASP A 293 -16.05 -11.24 -17.01
C ASP A 293 -14.72 -11.02 -16.26
N MET A 294 -13.62 -11.38 -16.93
CA MET A 294 -12.28 -11.25 -16.39
C MET A 294 -11.46 -10.25 -17.21
N ASP A 295 -10.58 -9.52 -16.51
CA ASP A 295 -9.50 -8.73 -17.11
C ASP A 295 -8.17 -9.39 -16.70
N GLY A 296 -7.64 -10.23 -17.59
CA GLY A 296 -6.54 -11.12 -17.25
C GLY A 296 -6.91 -12.05 -16.08
N ARG A 297 -6.33 -11.80 -14.91
CA ARG A 297 -6.61 -12.57 -13.67
C ARG A 297 -7.58 -11.85 -12.74
N PHE A 298 -7.95 -10.60 -13.02
CA PHE A 298 -8.82 -9.80 -12.18
C PHE A 298 -10.28 -9.98 -12.55
N ILE A 299 -11.16 -9.90 -11.56
CA ILE A 299 -12.61 -9.92 -11.79
C ILE A 299 -13.04 -8.53 -12.23
N ARG A 300 -13.63 -8.43 -13.43
CA ARG A 300 -14.20 -7.18 -13.94
C ARG A 300 -15.47 -6.82 -13.18
N ILE A 301 -15.60 -5.56 -12.81
CA ILE A 301 -16.76 -5.01 -12.10
C ILE A 301 -17.29 -3.75 -12.80
N GLY A 302 -18.58 -3.50 -12.61
CA GLY A 302 -19.21 -2.22 -12.95
C GLY A 302 -19.10 -1.18 -11.83
N GLU A 303 -19.75 -0.02 -12.03
CA GLU A 303 -19.70 1.11 -11.08
C GLU A 303 -20.32 0.80 -9.71
N ARG A 304 -21.11 -0.26 -9.61
CA ARG A 304 -21.71 -0.72 -8.36
C ARG A 304 -20.96 -1.91 -7.75
N CYS A 305 -19.75 -2.17 -8.22
CA CYS A 305 -18.95 -3.36 -7.90
C CYS A 305 -19.65 -4.69 -8.25
N GLU A 306 -20.68 -4.69 -9.07
CA GLU A 306 -21.33 -5.88 -9.60
C GLU A 306 -20.47 -6.57 -10.64
N THR A 307 -20.49 -7.88 -10.66
CA THR A 307 -19.92 -8.70 -11.73
C THR A 307 -20.96 -8.94 -12.84
N ALA A 308 -20.57 -9.62 -13.92
CA ALA A 308 -21.51 -10.03 -14.97
C ALA A 308 -22.64 -10.95 -14.44
N MET A 309 -22.41 -11.61 -13.29
CA MET A 309 -23.40 -12.49 -12.68
C MET A 309 -24.21 -11.77 -11.61
N ARG A 310 -25.53 -11.70 -11.82
CA ARG A 310 -26.45 -11.05 -10.88
C ARG A 310 -26.33 -11.60 -9.46
N GLY A 311 -26.22 -10.72 -8.48
CA GLY A 311 -26.09 -11.07 -7.06
C GLY A 311 -24.67 -11.40 -6.62
N ILE A 312 -23.69 -11.37 -7.54
CA ILE A 312 -22.27 -11.54 -7.24
C ILE A 312 -21.57 -10.19 -7.41
N TYR A 313 -20.88 -9.75 -6.35
CA TYR A 313 -20.07 -8.55 -6.30
C TYR A 313 -18.61 -8.92 -6.10
N ALA A 314 -17.69 -8.04 -6.51
CA ALA A 314 -16.27 -8.18 -6.18
C ALA A 314 -15.69 -6.82 -5.76
N ILE A 315 -14.81 -6.81 -4.75
CA ILE A 315 -14.22 -5.59 -4.18
C ILE A 315 -12.74 -5.76 -3.84
N GLY A 316 -12.02 -4.65 -3.84
CA GLY A 316 -10.61 -4.59 -3.47
C GLY A 316 -9.68 -5.19 -4.52
N ASP A 317 -8.52 -5.67 -4.08
CA ASP A 317 -7.41 -6.07 -4.95
C ASP A 317 -7.76 -7.14 -5.99
N VAL A 318 -8.78 -7.96 -5.73
CA VAL A 318 -9.24 -8.99 -6.67
C VAL A 318 -9.84 -8.39 -7.95
N THR A 319 -10.17 -7.09 -7.93
CA THR A 319 -10.74 -6.34 -9.07
C THR A 319 -9.73 -5.47 -9.82
N GLY A 320 -8.43 -5.55 -9.48
CA GLY A 320 -7.36 -4.80 -10.14
C GLY A 320 -6.86 -3.58 -9.38
N GLU A 321 -6.02 -2.81 -10.06
CA GLU A 321 -5.40 -1.59 -9.53
C GLU A 321 -6.41 -0.42 -9.37
N PRO A 322 -6.11 0.51 -8.44
CA PRO A 322 -5.04 0.49 -7.47
C PRO A 322 -5.33 -0.45 -6.29
N MET A 323 -4.38 -1.32 -5.93
CA MET A 323 -4.51 -2.27 -4.82
C MET A 323 -4.29 -1.57 -3.48
N LEU A 324 -5.29 -0.80 -3.04
CA LEU A 324 -5.25 0.04 -1.84
C LEU A 324 -6.34 -0.36 -0.84
N ALA A 325 -5.96 -0.50 0.42
CA ALA A 325 -6.86 -0.93 1.49
C ALA A 325 -8.08 0.00 1.64
N HIS A 326 -7.87 1.32 1.59
CA HIS A 326 -8.95 2.31 1.70
C HIS A 326 -9.89 2.32 0.48
N ARG A 327 -9.41 2.01 -0.75
CA ARG A 327 -10.29 1.74 -1.89
C ARG A 327 -11.19 0.56 -1.60
N ALA A 328 -10.62 -0.55 -1.12
CA ALA A 328 -11.38 -1.74 -0.79
C ALA A 328 -12.41 -1.48 0.32
N MET A 329 -12.05 -0.69 1.36
CA MET A 329 -12.97 -0.29 2.43
C MET A 329 -14.16 0.50 1.87
N ALA A 330 -13.91 1.53 1.05
CA ALA A 330 -14.97 2.34 0.43
C ALA A 330 -15.88 1.51 -0.49
N GLN A 331 -15.31 0.59 -1.29
CA GLN A 331 -16.10 -0.35 -2.08
C GLN A 331 -16.93 -1.28 -1.19
N GLY A 332 -16.36 -1.77 -0.08
CA GLY A 332 -17.06 -2.65 0.86
C GLY A 332 -18.27 -1.98 1.52
N GLU A 333 -18.11 -0.74 1.98
CA GLU A 333 -19.20 0.07 2.53
C GLU A 333 -20.31 0.28 1.49
N MET A 334 -19.91 0.71 0.27
CA MET A 334 -20.83 0.94 -0.83
C MET A 334 -21.64 -0.31 -1.20
N VAL A 335 -21.01 -1.48 -1.32
CA VAL A 335 -21.70 -2.72 -1.66
C VAL A 335 -22.67 -3.15 -0.56
N ALA A 336 -22.30 -2.99 0.72
CA ALA A 336 -23.24 -3.24 1.83
C ALA A 336 -24.49 -2.37 1.73
N GLU A 337 -24.35 -1.10 1.39
CA GLU A 337 -25.44 -0.16 1.18
C GLU A 337 -26.28 -0.51 -0.05
N ILE A 338 -25.66 -0.96 -1.14
CA ILE A 338 -26.36 -1.46 -2.33
C ILE A 338 -27.22 -2.68 -2.01
N VAL A 339 -26.68 -3.64 -1.25
CA VAL A 339 -27.43 -4.84 -0.83
C VAL A 339 -28.57 -4.50 0.13
N ALA A 340 -28.46 -3.40 0.89
CA ALA A 340 -29.52 -2.84 1.69
C ALA A 340 -30.61 -2.10 0.86
N GLY A 341 -30.40 -1.92 -0.45
CA GLY A 341 -31.33 -1.25 -1.36
C GLY A 341 -31.08 0.25 -1.54
N LEU A 342 -29.96 0.79 -1.03
CA LEU A 342 -29.62 2.20 -1.23
C LEU A 342 -29.04 2.43 -2.64
N PRO A 343 -29.36 3.59 -3.29
CA PRO A 343 -28.86 3.95 -4.62
C PRO A 343 -27.42 4.46 -4.52
N ARG A 344 -26.46 3.56 -4.60
CA ARG A 344 -25.02 3.88 -4.58
C ARG A 344 -24.33 3.47 -5.86
N ALA A 345 -23.33 4.23 -6.27
CA ALA A 345 -22.39 3.92 -7.33
C ALA A 345 -21.02 4.51 -7.00
N TRP A 346 -19.98 4.05 -7.66
CA TRP A 346 -18.64 4.59 -7.50
C TRP A 346 -18.53 5.93 -8.24
N ASP A 347 -18.41 7.00 -7.47
CA ASP A 347 -18.37 8.38 -7.93
C ASP A 347 -17.12 9.15 -7.46
N LYS A 348 -16.10 8.44 -7.01
CA LYS A 348 -14.91 9.05 -6.43
C LYS A 348 -14.03 9.72 -7.48
N ARG A 349 -13.64 10.98 -7.21
CA ARG A 349 -12.77 11.78 -8.08
C ARG A 349 -11.30 11.45 -7.92
N GLY A 350 -10.88 11.00 -6.73
CA GLY A 350 -9.51 10.63 -6.46
C GLY A 350 -9.38 9.61 -5.33
N ILE A 351 -8.35 8.79 -5.41
CA ILE A 351 -7.94 7.86 -4.37
C ILE A 351 -6.51 8.24 -3.99
N ALA A 352 -6.27 8.56 -2.73
CA ALA A 352 -4.93 8.90 -2.27
C ALA A 352 -4.00 7.69 -2.38
N ALA A 353 -2.91 7.83 -3.11
CA ALA A 353 -1.82 6.86 -3.13
C ALA A 353 -0.67 7.39 -2.26
N ILE A 354 -0.17 6.54 -1.37
CA ILE A 354 0.91 6.90 -0.43
C ILE A 354 2.03 5.87 -0.54
N CYS A 355 3.28 6.34 -0.69
CA CYS A 355 4.47 5.55 -0.46
C CYS A 355 5.13 6.00 0.84
N PHE A 356 5.33 5.10 1.78
CA PHE A 356 6.02 5.35 3.04
C PHE A 356 7.53 5.10 2.90
N THR A 357 8.08 5.59 1.79
CA THR A 357 9.52 5.72 1.57
C THR A 357 10.10 6.84 2.44
N ASP A 358 11.39 7.07 2.37
CA ASP A 358 12.04 8.20 3.03
C ASP A 358 12.73 9.08 1.95
N PRO A 359 12.19 10.30 1.70
CA PRO A 359 10.93 10.86 2.19
C PRO A 359 9.68 10.14 1.63
N GLU A 360 8.52 10.39 2.25
CA GLU A 360 7.23 9.86 1.82
C GLU A 360 6.75 10.54 0.52
N ILE A 361 5.91 9.83 -0.26
CA ILE A 361 5.16 10.42 -1.38
C ILE A 361 3.65 10.30 -1.10
N VAL A 362 2.92 11.35 -1.45
CA VAL A 362 1.45 11.36 -1.57
C VAL A 362 1.07 11.82 -2.95
N SER A 363 0.10 11.15 -3.57
CA SER A 363 -0.53 11.57 -4.83
C SER A 363 -2.04 11.36 -4.75
N VAL A 364 -2.81 12.38 -5.08
CA VAL A 364 -4.27 12.35 -5.17
C VAL A 364 -4.69 12.99 -6.48
N GLY A 365 -5.60 12.36 -7.22
CA GLY A 365 -6.03 12.84 -8.53
C GLY A 365 -4.96 12.70 -9.60
N LEU A 366 -4.98 13.56 -10.60
CA LEU A 366 -4.15 13.45 -11.79
C LEU A 366 -2.75 14.05 -11.58
N SER A 367 -1.74 13.34 -12.01
CA SER A 367 -0.40 13.91 -12.22
C SER A 367 -0.41 14.92 -13.39
N PRO A 368 0.62 15.78 -13.52
CA PRO A 368 0.72 16.70 -14.65
C PRO A 368 0.60 16.00 -16.02
N ASP A 369 1.24 14.85 -16.17
CA ASP A 369 1.24 14.11 -17.42
C ASP A 369 -0.09 13.41 -17.70
N GLU A 370 -0.76 12.91 -16.67
CA GLU A 370 -2.11 12.33 -16.80
C GLU A 370 -3.14 13.41 -17.19
N ALA A 371 -3.07 14.58 -16.54
CA ALA A 371 -3.95 15.69 -16.85
C ALA A 371 -3.73 16.22 -18.27
N LYS A 372 -2.48 16.33 -18.75
CA LYS A 372 -2.17 16.68 -20.14
C LYS A 372 -2.70 15.64 -21.12
N ARG A 373 -2.52 14.35 -20.83
CA ARG A 373 -3.05 13.25 -21.67
C ARG A 373 -4.58 13.25 -21.72
N ALA A 374 -5.22 13.70 -20.66
CA ALA A 374 -6.69 13.90 -20.61
C ALA A 374 -7.14 15.17 -21.35
N GLY A 375 -6.24 15.95 -21.94
CA GLY A 375 -6.55 17.13 -22.75
C GLY A 375 -6.75 18.42 -21.95
N HIS A 376 -6.35 18.46 -20.69
CA HIS A 376 -6.45 19.69 -19.88
C HIS A 376 -5.29 20.65 -20.15
N GLU A 377 -5.61 21.94 -20.32
CA GLU A 377 -4.65 23.03 -20.15
C GLU A 377 -4.43 23.25 -18.65
N LEU A 378 -3.16 23.39 -18.21
CA LEU A 378 -2.81 23.31 -16.80
C LEU A 378 -2.25 24.63 -16.24
N LYS A 379 -2.66 24.93 -15.01
CA LYS A 379 -1.92 25.75 -14.04
C LYS A 379 -1.28 24.84 -13.02
N ILE A 380 0.04 24.94 -12.83
CA ILE A 380 0.78 24.12 -11.87
C ILE A 380 1.52 25.05 -10.94
N GLY A 381 1.36 24.84 -9.64
CA GLY A 381 2.14 25.51 -8.61
C GLY A 381 2.85 24.49 -7.73
N GLN A 382 4.08 24.82 -7.33
CA GLN A 382 4.91 24.00 -6.49
C GLN A 382 5.56 24.84 -5.41
N PHE A 383 5.48 24.39 -4.16
CA PHE A 383 6.09 25.02 -3.00
C PHE A 383 7.07 24.07 -2.32
N PRO A 384 8.37 24.42 -2.22
CA PRO A 384 9.39 23.56 -1.63
C PRO A 384 9.32 23.62 -0.09
N PHE A 385 9.53 22.48 0.58
CA PHE A 385 9.63 22.44 2.04
C PHE A 385 10.84 23.22 2.59
N ALA A 386 11.85 23.46 1.77
CA ALA A 386 12.96 24.35 2.11
C ALA A 386 12.53 25.81 2.41
N ALA A 387 11.33 26.22 1.98
CA ALA A 387 10.74 27.53 2.30
C ALA A 387 9.66 27.41 3.41
N ASN A 388 9.43 26.24 3.99
CA ASN A 388 8.43 26.01 5.05
C ASN A 388 9.10 26.02 6.44
N GLY A 389 8.72 26.97 7.30
CA GLY A 389 9.30 27.13 8.64
C GLY A 389 9.14 25.88 9.52
N ARG A 390 8.02 25.15 9.42
CA ARG A 390 7.82 23.92 10.19
C ARG A 390 8.72 22.79 9.71
N ALA A 391 8.95 22.66 8.40
CA ALA A 391 9.88 21.70 7.84
C ALA A 391 11.32 21.96 8.34
N MET A 392 11.74 23.24 8.35
CA MET A 392 13.05 23.64 8.89
C MET A 392 13.21 23.26 10.37
N THR A 393 12.19 23.49 11.22
CA THR A 393 12.25 23.10 12.64
C THR A 393 12.35 21.60 12.89
N ARG A 394 12.03 20.80 11.88
CA ARG A 394 12.07 19.32 11.93
C ARG A 394 13.27 18.73 11.20
N HIS A 395 14.10 19.59 10.60
CA HIS A 395 15.21 19.19 9.73
C HIS A 395 14.73 18.31 8.56
N GLY A 396 13.57 18.69 8.00
CA GLY A 396 12.85 17.94 6.96
C GLY A 396 12.56 18.78 5.73
N GLU A 397 13.56 19.55 5.23
CA GLU A 397 13.41 20.51 4.13
C GLU A 397 13.36 19.86 2.75
N ALA A 398 13.63 18.56 2.66
CA ALA A 398 13.61 17.86 1.37
C ALA A 398 12.18 17.69 0.85
N GLY A 399 11.97 18.06 -0.44
CA GLY A 399 10.71 17.83 -1.13
C GLY A 399 9.84 19.07 -1.28
N PHE A 400 8.57 18.85 -1.63
CA PHE A 400 7.65 19.91 -2.02
C PHE A 400 6.18 19.44 -1.97
N VAL A 401 5.26 20.40 -2.05
CA VAL A 401 3.85 20.17 -2.42
C VAL A 401 3.60 20.76 -3.81
N ARG A 402 2.90 20.04 -4.68
CA ARG A 402 2.53 20.46 -6.04
C ARG A 402 1.02 20.35 -6.22
N VAL A 403 0.41 21.42 -6.73
CA VAL A 403 -1.01 21.46 -7.11
C VAL A 403 -1.11 21.55 -8.64
N VAL A 404 -1.96 20.71 -9.22
CA VAL A 404 -2.28 20.65 -10.65
C VAL A 404 -3.74 21.06 -10.83
N ALA A 405 -3.99 22.13 -11.57
CA ALA A 405 -5.34 22.62 -11.81
C ALA A 405 -5.58 22.89 -13.29
N GLN A 406 -6.84 22.87 -13.69
CA GLN A 406 -7.28 23.27 -15.03
C GLN A 406 -7.13 24.79 -15.22
N ALA A 407 -6.54 25.25 -16.32
CA ALA A 407 -6.20 26.65 -16.51
C ALA A 407 -7.41 27.60 -16.51
N GLY A 408 -8.50 27.22 -17.17
CA GLY A 408 -9.68 28.08 -17.32
C GLY A 408 -10.56 28.16 -16.07
N SER A 409 -10.89 27.02 -15.46
CA SER A 409 -11.78 26.94 -14.30
C SER A 409 -11.07 27.02 -12.96
N GLU A 410 -9.73 26.86 -12.95
CA GLU A 410 -8.91 26.71 -11.75
C GLU A 410 -9.27 25.50 -10.87
N LEU A 411 -10.10 24.58 -11.39
CA LEU A 411 -10.49 23.34 -10.73
C LEU A 411 -9.24 22.48 -10.47
N VAL A 412 -9.04 22.07 -9.24
CA VAL A 412 -7.94 21.20 -8.86
C VAL A 412 -8.17 19.79 -9.40
N LEU A 413 -7.26 19.34 -10.25
CA LEU A 413 -7.27 18.02 -10.88
C LEU A 413 -6.43 17.00 -10.10
N GLY A 414 -5.39 17.46 -9.41
CA GLY A 414 -4.54 16.60 -8.62
C GLY A 414 -3.57 17.36 -7.74
N ILE A 415 -3.10 16.67 -6.70
CA ILE A 415 -2.16 17.21 -5.72
C ILE A 415 -1.14 16.11 -5.44
N GLN A 416 0.15 16.47 -5.49
CA GLN A 416 1.24 15.56 -5.16
C GLN A 416 2.17 16.23 -4.15
N ALA A 417 2.73 15.41 -3.27
CA ALA A 417 3.77 15.86 -2.35
C ALA A 417 4.84 14.79 -2.17
N VAL A 418 6.06 15.21 -1.96
CA VAL A 418 7.15 14.38 -1.47
C VAL A 418 7.82 15.10 -0.31
N GLY A 419 8.00 14.44 0.83
CA GLY A 419 8.57 15.09 2.02
C GLY A 419 8.35 14.25 3.28
N GLN A 420 8.95 14.68 4.38
CA GLN A 420 8.79 14.02 5.67
C GLN A 420 7.40 14.28 6.27
N GLY A 421 6.62 13.21 6.50
CA GLY A 421 5.29 13.30 7.12
C GLY A 421 4.20 13.84 6.20
N VAL A 422 4.41 13.83 4.87
CA VAL A 422 3.39 14.28 3.91
C VAL A 422 2.20 13.33 3.83
N SER A 423 2.32 12.09 4.29
CA SER A 423 1.20 11.14 4.40
C SER A 423 0.03 11.72 5.18
N GLU A 424 0.29 12.51 6.22
CA GLU A 424 -0.73 13.15 7.04
C GLU A 424 -1.47 14.30 6.32
N LEU A 425 -0.93 14.82 5.22
CA LEU A 425 -1.59 15.82 4.38
C LEU A 425 -2.60 15.20 3.40
N SER A 426 -2.58 13.89 3.24
CA SER A 426 -3.43 13.16 2.28
C SER A 426 -4.92 13.39 2.47
N ALA A 427 -5.38 13.60 3.72
CA ALA A 427 -6.78 13.89 4.03
C ALA A 427 -7.23 15.24 3.45
N ALA A 428 -6.41 16.29 3.58
CA ALA A 428 -6.70 17.61 3.01
C ALA A 428 -6.67 17.56 1.48
N PHE A 429 -5.69 16.87 0.90
CA PHE A 429 -5.57 16.69 -0.55
C PHE A 429 -6.76 15.91 -1.12
N GLY A 430 -7.13 14.79 -0.47
CA GLY A 430 -8.28 13.99 -0.85
C GLY A 430 -9.59 14.77 -0.79
N LEU A 431 -9.79 15.54 0.29
CA LEU A 431 -11.00 16.36 0.45
C LEU A 431 -11.08 17.44 -0.65
N ALA A 432 -9.98 18.14 -0.94
CA ALA A 432 -9.94 19.18 -1.97
C ALA A 432 -10.33 18.62 -3.36
N VAL A 433 -9.75 17.47 -3.75
CA VAL A 433 -10.08 16.84 -5.04
C VAL A 433 -11.51 16.31 -5.05
N GLU A 434 -11.98 15.65 -4.01
CA GLU A 434 -13.32 15.06 -3.92
C GLU A 434 -14.41 16.13 -3.95
N MET A 435 -14.19 17.26 -3.26
CA MET A 435 -15.14 18.39 -3.24
C MET A 435 -15.09 19.26 -4.51
N GLY A 436 -14.11 19.03 -5.41
CA GLY A 436 -13.94 19.84 -6.60
C GLY A 436 -13.50 21.28 -6.26
N ALA A 437 -12.58 21.41 -5.29
CA ALA A 437 -12.03 22.70 -4.92
C ALA A 437 -11.29 23.37 -6.07
N THR A 438 -11.33 24.70 -6.11
CA THR A 438 -10.53 25.53 -7.00
C THR A 438 -9.23 25.97 -6.30
N LEU A 439 -8.28 26.53 -7.07
CA LEU A 439 -7.07 27.12 -6.51
C LEU A 439 -7.43 28.23 -5.50
N GLN A 440 -8.49 29.02 -5.77
CA GLN A 440 -8.95 30.09 -4.89
C GLN A 440 -9.48 29.54 -3.54
N ASP A 441 -10.21 28.40 -3.56
CA ASP A 441 -10.72 27.80 -2.34
C ASP A 441 -9.57 27.37 -1.42
N ILE A 442 -8.49 26.79 -1.99
CA ILE A 442 -7.32 26.38 -1.24
C ILE A 442 -6.55 27.58 -0.70
N ALA A 443 -6.27 28.57 -1.58
CA ALA A 443 -5.54 29.78 -1.21
C ALA A 443 -6.30 30.63 -0.18
N GLY A 444 -7.64 30.68 -0.27
CA GLY A 444 -8.50 31.42 0.63
C GLY A 444 -8.77 30.74 1.97
N THR A 445 -8.45 29.46 2.10
CA THR A 445 -8.60 28.73 3.38
C THR A 445 -7.50 29.10 4.34
N ILE A 446 -7.86 29.47 5.59
CA ILE A 446 -6.88 29.80 6.64
C ILE A 446 -6.23 28.51 7.13
N HIS A 447 -4.93 28.37 6.90
CA HIS A 447 -4.13 27.26 7.41
C HIS A 447 -3.37 27.63 8.68
N ALA A 448 -3.28 26.68 9.61
CA ALA A 448 -2.61 26.94 10.88
C ALA A 448 -1.09 27.12 10.71
N HIS A 449 -0.53 28.14 11.37
CA HIS A 449 0.90 28.43 11.44
C HIS A 449 1.48 28.05 12.83
N PRO A 450 2.69 27.42 12.92
CA PRO A 450 3.46 26.85 11.81
C PRO A 450 3.14 25.36 11.60
N THR A 451 2.84 24.95 10.38
CA THR A 451 2.55 23.57 10.00
C THR A 451 3.14 23.20 8.63
N LEU A 452 3.28 21.88 8.35
CA LEU A 452 3.61 21.41 7.00
C LEU A 452 2.49 21.72 6.00
N GLY A 453 1.23 21.78 6.51
CA GLY A 453 0.05 22.04 5.69
C GLY A 453 0.05 23.38 4.98
N GLU A 454 0.82 24.38 5.46
CA GLU A 454 0.96 25.69 4.80
C GLU A 454 1.60 25.60 3.40
N ALA A 455 2.34 24.53 3.12
CA ALA A 455 2.89 24.31 1.78
C ALA A 455 1.78 24.09 0.72
N PHE A 456 0.57 23.69 1.14
CA PHE A 456 -0.54 23.44 0.23
C PHE A 456 -1.17 24.74 -0.33
N PRO A 457 -1.60 25.72 0.48
CA PRO A 457 -2.07 27.01 -0.04
C PRO A 457 -0.96 27.79 -0.77
N GLU A 458 0.29 27.71 -0.34
CA GLU A 458 1.41 28.36 -1.03
C GLU A 458 1.59 27.79 -2.45
N ALA A 459 1.47 26.48 -2.62
CA ALA A 459 1.48 25.85 -3.95
C ALA A 459 0.29 26.32 -4.80
N ALA A 460 -0.92 26.46 -4.21
CA ALA A 460 -2.08 27.00 -4.91
C ALA A 460 -1.88 28.48 -5.32
N MET A 461 -1.39 29.32 -4.42
CA MET A 461 -1.06 30.72 -4.71
C MET A 461 0.01 30.84 -5.79
N LYS A 462 1.02 29.94 -5.81
CA LYS A 462 1.99 29.88 -6.90
C LYS A 462 1.34 29.60 -8.25
N ALA A 463 0.38 28.66 -8.29
CA ALA A 463 -0.37 28.34 -9.50
C ALA A 463 -1.25 29.54 -9.97
N LEU A 464 -1.72 30.37 -9.03
CA LEU A 464 -2.44 31.61 -9.30
C LEU A 464 -1.53 32.76 -9.74
N GLY A 465 -0.21 32.64 -9.60
CA GLY A 465 0.78 33.65 -10.02
C GLY A 465 1.15 34.67 -8.96
N HIS A 466 0.80 34.46 -7.68
CA HIS A 466 1.10 35.39 -6.58
C HIS A 466 1.63 34.68 -5.33
N ALA A 467 2.63 33.82 -5.49
CA ALA A 467 3.31 33.23 -4.35
C ALA A 467 3.82 34.31 -3.36
N LEU A 468 3.67 34.03 -2.04
CA LEU A 468 4.02 34.99 -1.00
C LEU A 468 5.41 34.73 -0.39
N HIS A 469 5.81 33.49 -0.25
CA HIS A 469 7.01 33.09 0.47
C HIS A 469 8.11 32.46 -0.42
N ILE A 470 7.93 32.45 -1.74
CA ILE A 470 8.93 31.99 -2.74
C ILE A 470 8.97 32.88 -3.98
#